data_9061d712bc9aa5194461edfc1519ad0f
#
_entry.id   9061d712bc9aa5194461edfc1519ad0f
#
_cell.length_a   1.000
_cell.length_b   1.000
_cell.length_c   1.000
_cell.angle_alpha   90.00
_cell.angle_beta   90.00
_cell.angle_gamma   90.00
#
_symmetry.space_group_name_H-M   'P 1'
#
loop_
_entity.id
_entity.type
_entity.pdbx_description
1 polymer ?
#
loop_
_entity_poly.entity_id
_entity_poly.type
_entity_poly.pdbx_seq_one_letter_code
_entity_poly.pdbx_strand_id
1 'polypeptide(L)'
;MEPERAHLVIWQVGTNSAIRRIPTDQFAARLRAGIDIGKSLGANFVLMNLQYVPAVVALPDEEEYARVMAEVAEEKGAGLFRRFEIMRSWYNDGMPYAQFVTNDGLHLNDFGQKCIGKLLSMSILDAVNPRRLTGAPNTPH
;
A
#
# COMPACT_ATOMS: atom_id res chain seq x y z
N MET A 1 -7.27 19.66 -25.96
CA MET A 1 -6.88 19.39 -24.57
C MET A 1 -6.06 18.10 -24.58
N GLU A 2 -4.76 18.17 -24.34
CA GLU A 2 -3.96 16.96 -24.20
C GLU A 2 -4.43 16.20 -22.95
N PRO A 3 -4.56 14.87 -23.03
CA PRO A 3 -4.93 14.09 -21.86
C PRO A 3 -3.83 14.24 -20.80
N GLU A 4 -4.24 14.56 -19.56
CA GLU A 4 -3.33 14.62 -18.43
C GLU A 4 -2.68 13.24 -18.25
N ARG A 5 -1.34 13.20 -18.23
CA ARG A 5 -0.59 11.98 -18.01
C ARG A 5 -0.31 11.82 -16.53
N ALA A 6 -0.75 10.72 -15.95
CA ALA A 6 -0.35 10.35 -14.59
C ALA A 6 1.15 10.00 -14.57
N HIS A 7 1.92 10.67 -13.72
CA HIS A 7 3.33 10.36 -13.49
C HIS A 7 3.53 9.33 -12.38
N LEU A 8 2.60 9.26 -11.45
CA LEU A 8 2.59 8.33 -10.34
C LEU A 8 1.18 7.77 -10.14
N VAL A 9 1.08 6.47 -10.06
CA VAL A 9 -0.15 5.75 -9.70
C VAL A 9 0.05 5.11 -8.33
N ILE A 10 -0.79 5.48 -7.38
CA ILE A 10 -0.91 4.79 -6.09
C ILE A 10 -2.09 3.85 -6.21
N TRP A 11 -1.81 2.55 -6.25
CA TRP A 11 -2.84 1.53 -6.45
C TRP A 11 -3.13 0.79 -5.15
N GLN A 12 -4.23 1.17 -4.52
CA GLN A 12 -4.75 0.48 -3.35
C GLN A 12 -5.50 -0.77 -3.79
N VAL A 13 -4.98 -1.94 -3.47
CA VAL A 13 -5.49 -3.22 -3.95
C VAL A 13 -5.20 -4.34 -2.95
N GLY A 14 -5.88 -5.47 -3.10
CA GLY A 14 -5.66 -6.68 -2.29
C GLY A 14 -6.79 -6.99 -1.32
N THR A 15 -7.27 -6.03 -0.54
CA THR A 15 -8.33 -6.23 0.45
C THR A 15 -9.58 -6.89 -0.15
N ASN A 16 -10.13 -6.31 -1.22
CA ASN A 16 -11.30 -6.86 -1.88
C ASN A 16 -11.04 -8.20 -2.56
N SER A 17 -9.83 -8.41 -3.06
CA SER A 17 -9.44 -9.68 -3.66
C SER A 17 -9.39 -10.79 -2.61
N ALA A 18 -8.85 -10.50 -1.44
CA ALA A 18 -8.82 -11.42 -0.32
C ALA A 18 -10.24 -11.77 0.18
N ILE A 19 -11.08 -10.75 0.43
CA ILE A 19 -12.47 -10.95 0.87
C ILE A 19 -13.28 -11.77 -0.14
N ARG A 20 -13.06 -11.55 -1.43
CA ARG A 20 -13.73 -12.31 -2.50
C ARG A 20 -13.07 -13.65 -2.77
N ARG A 21 -12.03 -14.01 -2.05
CA ARG A 21 -11.31 -15.29 -2.20
C ARG A 21 -10.82 -15.52 -3.63
N ILE A 22 -10.35 -14.46 -4.31
CA ILE A 22 -9.72 -14.59 -5.62
C ILE A 22 -8.44 -15.42 -5.46
N PRO A 23 -8.23 -16.52 -6.20
CA PRO A 23 -7.00 -17.29 -6.11
C PRO A 23 -5.76 -16.42 -6.28
N THR A 24 -4.74 -16.64 -5.46
CA THR A 24 -3.55 -15.76 -5.38
C THR A 24 -2.74 -15.72 -6.68
N ASP A 25 -2.73 -16.80 -7.46
CA ASP A 25 -2.15 -16.85 -8.80
C ASP A 25 -2.87 -15.93 -9.78
N GLN A 26 -4.21 -15.92 -9.76
CA GLN A 26 -5.02 -15.01 -10.57
C GLN A 26 -4.84 -13.57 -10.10
N PHE A 27 -4.78 -13.35 -8.80
CA PHE A 27 -4.52 -12.04 -8.23
C PHE A 27 -3.15 -11.50 -8.69
N ALA A 28 -2.10 -12.31 -8.61
CA ALA A 28 -0.77 -11.97 -9.08
C ALA A 28 -0.75 -11.62 -10.57
N ALA A 29 -1.43 -12.42 -11.41
CA ALA A 29 -1.52 -12.15 -12.85
C ALA A 29 -2.19 -10.80 -13.15
N ARG A 30 -3.27 -10.46 -12.43
CA ARG A 30 -3.96 -9.17 -12.57
C ARG A 30 -3.10 -7.99 -12.13
N LEU A 31 -2.33 -8.15 -11.04
CA LEU A 31 -1.39 -7.13 -10.59
C LEU A 31 -0.33 -6.85 -11.65
N ARG A 32 0.30 -7.91 -12.18
CA ARG A 32 1.30 -7.79 -13.25
C ARG A 32 0.74 -7.05 -14.46
N ALA A 33 -0.41 -7.47 -14.94
CA ALA A 33 -1.05 -6.86 -16.09
C ALA A 33 -1.38 -5.38 -15.87
N GLY A 34 -1.91 -5.02 -14.70
CA GLY A 34 -2.23 -3.63 -14.38
C GLY A 34 -1.00 -2.75 -14.29
N ILE A 35 0.09 -3.23 -13.67
CA ILE A 35 1.36 -2.49 -13.60
C ILE A 35 1.96 -2.32 -15.00
N ASP A 36 1.95 -3.36 -15.84
CA ASP A 36 2.50 -3.30 -17.19
C ASP A 36 1.76 -2.28 -18.08
N ILE A 37 0.42 -2.25 -17.99
CA ILE A 37 -0.40 -1.25 -18.68
C ILE A 37 -0.01 0.16 -18.25
N GLY A 38 0.05 0.43 -16.96
CA GLY A 38 0.37 1.76 -16.48
C GLY A 38 1.80 2.18 -16.80
N LYS A 39 2.77 1.28 -16.72
CA LYS A 39 4.15 1.55 -17.12
C LYS A 39 4.28 1.84 -18.62
N SER A 40 3.51 1.15 -19.46
CA SER A 40 3.46 1.43 -20.89
C SER A 40 2.96 2.85 -21.21
N LEU A 41 2.20 3.44 -20.30
CA LEU A 41 1.72 4.82 -20.35
C LEU A 41 2.69 5.83 -19.70
N GLY A 42 3.84 5.36 -19.20
CA GLY A 42 4.89 6.20 -18.62
C GLY A 42 4.70 6.53 -17.13
N ALA A 43 3.79 5.84 -16.43
CA ALA A 43 3.57 6.06 -15.00
C ALA A 43 4.47 5.19 -14.12
N ASN A 44 4.92 5.75 -13.00
CA ASN A 44 5.49 4.98 -11.89
C ASN A 44 4.36 4.42 -11.01
N PHE A 45 4.61 3.28 -10.38
CA PHE A 45 3.63 2.62 -9.52
C PHE A 45 4.10 2.50 -8.08
N VAL A 46 3.18 2.76 -7.16
CA VAL A 46 3.26 2.36 -5.75
C VAL A 46 2.01 1.52 -5.46
N LEU A 47 2.22 0.26 -5.11
CA LEU A 47 1.15 -0.58 -4.57
C LEU A 47 0.94 -0.23 -3.09
N MET A 48 -0.30 -0.07 -2.69
CA MET A 48 -0.68 -0.03 -1.28
C MET A 48 -1.36 -1.35 -0.95
N ASN A 49 -0.76 -2.15 -0.06
CA ASN A 49 -1.26 -3.47 0.24
C ASN A 49 -2.51 -3.46 1.14
N LEU A 50 -2.94 -4.63 1.62
CA LEU A 50 -4.18 -4.83 2.34
C LEU A 50 -4.27 -3.95 3.61
N GLN A 51 -5.48 -3.84 4.14
CA GLN A 51 -5.72 -3.31 5.48
C GLN A 51 -5.59 -4.44 6.50
N TYR A 52 -4.94 -4.17 7.64
CA TYR A 52 -4.96 -5.06 8.81
C TYR A 52 -6.18 -4.72 9.66
N VAL A 53 -7.30 -5.31 9.34
CA VAL A 53 -8.62 -5.04 9.94
C VAL A 53 -9.35 -6.35 10.24
N PRO A 54 -10.32 -6.38 11.18
CA PRO A 54 -11.00 -7.61 11.58
C PRO A 54 -11.52 -8.45 10.42
N ALA A 55 -12.15 -7.83 9.41
CA ALA A 55 -12.69 -8.53 8.25
C ALA A 55 -11.63 -9.23 7.38
N VAL A 56 -10.41 -8.73 7.37
CA VAL A 56 -9.28 -9.31 6.62
C VAL A 56 -8.54 -10.34 7.46
N VAL A 57 -8.23 -10.00 8.71
CA VAL A 57 -7.48 -10.88 9.63
C VAL A 57 -8.23 -12.18 9.94
N ALA A 58 -9.57 -12.18 9.81
CA ALA A 58 -10.37 -13.39 9.94
C ALA A 58 -10.22 -14.38 8.77
N LEU A 59 -9.59 -13.98 7.66
CA LEU A 59 -9.35 -14.85 6.52
C LEU A 59 -8.13 -15.73 6.77
N PRO A 60 -8.13 -17.00 6.32
CA PRO A 60 -7.03 -17.93 6.60
C PRO A 60 -5.75 -17.67 5.79
N ASP A 61 -5.84 -16.87 4.73
CA ASP A 61 -4.80 -16.66 3.72
C ASP A 61 -4.47 -15.18 3.46
N GLU A 62 -4.81 -14.29 4.40
CA GLU A 62 -4.61 -12.84 4.23
C GLU A 62 -3.13 -12.45 4.05
N GLU A 63 -2.23 -13.12 4.76
CA GLU A 63 -0.79 -12.87 4.65
C GLU A 63 -0.24 -13.27 3.28
N GLU A 64 -0.83 -14.25 2.64
CA GLU A 64 -0.41 -14.68 1.30
C GLU A 64 -0.67 -13.60 0.25
N TYR A 65 -1.79 -12.87 0.34
CA TYR A 65 -2.04 -11.73 -0.54
C TYR A 65 -1.00 -10.62 -0.35
N ALA A 66 -0.62 -10.33 0.89
CA ALA A 66 0.43 -9.34 1.18
C ALA A 66 1.79 -9.79 0.62
N ARG A 67 2.14 -11.08 0.75
CA ARG A 67 3.35 -11.68 0.21
C ARG A 67 3.38 -11.60 -1.32
N VAL A 68 2.30 -11.99 -1.98
CA VAL A 68 2.19 -11.93 -3.45
C VAL A 68 2.34 -10.50 -3.95
N MET A 69 1.77 -9.52 -3.26
CA MET A 69 1.93 -8.11 -3.63
C MET A 69 3.40 -7.67 -3.52
N ALA A 70 4.12 -8.10 -2.49
CA ALA A 70 5.53 -7.78 -2.34
C ALA A 70 6.38 -8.40 -3.46
N GLU A 71 6.14 -9.65 -3.80
CA GLU A 71 6.83 -10.37 -4.88
C GLU A 71 6.59 -9.70 -6.25
N VAL A 72 5.35 -9.37 -6.56
CA VAL A 72 5.01 -8.72 -7.82
C VAL A 72 5.56 -7.29 -7.89
N ALA A 73 5.53 -6.55 -6.77
CA ALA A 73 6.13 -5.21 -6.72
C ALA A 73 7.63 -5.26 -7.02
N GLU A 74 8.35 -6.18 -6.40
CA GLU A 74 9.79 -6.40 -6.65
C GLU A 74 10.05 -6.81 -8.10
N GLU A 75 9.34 -7.83 -8.60
CA GLU A 75 9.44 -8.33 -9.97
C GLU A 75 9.24 -7.22 -11.01
N LYS A 76 8.26 -6.36 -10.78
CA LYS A 76 7.87 -5.30 -11.72
C LYS A 76 8.56 -3.95 -11.47
N GLY A 77 9.41 -3.84 -10.45
CA GLY A 77 10.05 -2.58 -10.09
C GLY A 77 9.03 -1.51 -9.70
N ALA A 78 7.94 -1.90 -9.02
CA ALA A 78 6.97 -1.01 -8.41
C ALA A 78 7.31 -0.76 -6.94
N GLY A 79 6.97 0.43 -6.42
CA GLY A 79 7.02 0.68 -4.99
C GLY A 79 5.94 -0.11 -4.24
N LEU A 80 6.19 -0.39 -2.97
CA LEU A 80 5.21 -1.03 -2.10
C LEU A 80 5.07 -0.24 -0.81
N PHE A 81 3.89 0.31 -0.56
CA PHE A 81 3.51 0.88 0.73
C PHE A 81 2.86 -0.21 1.58
N ARG A 82 3.52 -0.60 2.66
CA ARG A 82 3.20 -1.75 3.51
C ARG A 82 2.15 -1.39 4.56
N ARG A 83 0.95 -1.01 4.12
CA ARG A 83 -0.16 -0.63 5.02
C ARG A 83 -0.55 -1.75 5.98
N PHE A 84 -0.59 -2.99 5.51
CA PHE A 84 -0.92 -4.16 6.33
C PHE A 84 0.03 -4.29 7.52
N GLU A 85 1.33 -4.23 7.28
CA GLU A 85 2.35 -4.36 8.32
C GLU A 85 2.36 -3.16 9.28
N ILE A 86 2.14 -1.96 8.77
CA ILE A 86 2.02 -0.73 9.59
C ILE A 86 0.84 -0.85 10.55
N MET A 87 -0.34 -1.20 10.04
CA MET A 87 -1.55 -1.32 10.86
C MET A 87 -1.44 -2.49 11.84
N ARG A 88 -0.80 -3.59 11.45
CA ARG A 88 -0.50 -4.71 12.35
C ARG A 88 0.40 -4.26 13.50
N SER A 89 1.40 -3.43 13.25
CA SER A 89 2.25 -2.90 14.33
C SER A 89 1.46 -2.03 15.30
N TRP A 90 0.55 -1.19 14.84
CA TRP A 90 -0.32 -0.41 15.73
C TRP A 90 -1.13 -1.30 16.66
N TYR A 91 -1.73 -2.35 16.13
CA TYR A 91 -2.52 -3.30 16.91
C TYR A 91 -1.64 -4.04 17.93
N ASN A 92 -0.48 -4.53 17.50
CA ASN A 92 0.47 -5.25 18.36
C ASN A 92 1.05 -4.35 19.48
N ASP A 93 1.17 -3.05 19.22
CA ASP A 93 1.62 -2.05 20.21
C ASP A 93 0.50 -1.61 21.16
N GLY A 94 -0.68 -2.22 21.06
CA GLY A 94 -1.79 -2.03 21.99
C GLY A 94 -2.87 -1.06 21.54
N MET A 95 -2.83 -0.56 20.28
CA MET A 95 -3.89 0.28 19.73
C MET A 95 -5.09 -0.59 19.31
N PRO A 96 -6.27 -0.45 19.96
CA PRO A 96 -7.43 -1.26 19.61
C PRO A 96 -7.96 -0.90 18.22
N TYR A 97 -8.57 -1.85 17.51
CA TYR A 97 -9.18 -1.60 16.20
C TYR A 97 -10.13 -0.39 16.18
N ALA A 98 -10.94 -0.20 17.22
CA ALA A 98 -11.90 0.91 17.32
C ALA A 98 -11.23 2.30 17.21
N GLN A 99 -9.93 2.41 17.45
CA GLN A 99 -9.22 3.67 17.33
C GLN A 99 -8.91 4.04 15.88
N PHE A 100 -8.79 3.09 14.97
CA PHE A 100 -8.42 3.34 13.58
C PHE A 100 -9.33 2.68 12.54
N VAL A 101 -10.29 1.85 12.95
CA VAL A 101 -11.26 1.14 12.10
C VAL A 101 -12.68 1.56 12.45
N THR A 102 -13.55 1.69 11.46
CA THR A 102 -14.98 1.96 11.67
C THR A 102 -15.71 0.74 12.24
N ASN A 103 -16.95 0.92 12.67
CA ASN A 103 -17.76 -0.15 13.28
C ASN A 103 -18.05 -1.32 12.35
N ASP A 104 -17.85 -1.17 11.04
CA ASP A 104 -18.02 -2.26 10.07
C ASP A 104 -16.88 -3.29 10.08
N GLY A 105 -15.79 -3.00 10.81
CA GLY A 105 -14.63 -3.88 10.90
C GLY A 105 -13.80 -3.98 9.62
N LEU A 106 -14.02 -3.09 8.66
CA LEU A 106 -13.38 -3.12 7.34
C LEU A 106 -12.71 -1.79 6.97
N HIS A 107 -13.42 -0.67 7.08
CA HIS A 107 -12.92 0.62 6.63
C HIS A 107 -12.15 1.35 7.73
N LEU A 108 -11.14 2.11 7.34
CA LEU A 108 -10.45 3.01 8.25
C LEU A 108 -11.36 4.19 8.62
N ASN A 109 -11.34 4.58 9.90
CA ASN A 109 -11.95 5.82 10.35
C ASN A 109 -11.06 7.03 10.00
N ASP A 110 -11.50 8.25 10.35
CA ASP A 110 -10.76 9.49 10.05
C ASP A 110 -9.35 9.50 10.65
N PHE A 111 -9.18 8.97 11.84
CA PHE A 111 -7.86 8.87 12.48
C PHE A 111 -6.94 7.92 11.69
N GLY A 112 -7.42 6.72 11.36
CA GLY A 112 -6.67 5.75 10.56
C GLY A 112 -6.31 6.30 9.18
N GLN A 113 -7.24 6.97 8.50
CA GLN A 113 -7.01 7.61 7.21
C GLN A 113 -5.93 8.69 7.29
N LYS A 114 -5.98 9.56 8.30
CA LYS A 114 -4.97 10.62 8.51
C LYS A 114 -3.58 10.03 8.76
N CYS A 115 -3.48 8.99 9.60
CA CYS A 115 -2.21 8.34 9.90
C CYS A 115 -1.60 7.68 8.66
N ILE A 116 -2.38 6.91 7.90
CA ILE A 116 -1.93 6.27 6.66
C ILE A 116 -1.54 7.33 5.62
N GLY A 117 -2.35 8.36 5.43
CA GLY A 117 -2.05 9.45 4.50
C GLY A 117 -0.74 10.17 4.83
N LYS A 118 -0.49 10.43 6.10
CA LYS A 118 0.77 11.05 6.57
C LYS A 118 1.97 10.13 6.27
N LEU A 119 1.89 8.86 6.63
CA LEU A 119 2.97 7.90 6.41
C LEU A 119 3.24 7.68 4.91
N LEU A 120 2.20 7.61 4.09
CA LEU A 120 2.34 7.51 2.65
C LEU A 120 3.03 8.76 2.06
N SER A 121 2.62 9.95 2.50
CA SER A 121 3.25 11.21 2.07
C SER A 121 4.72 11.25 2.43
N MET A 122 5.09 10.83 3.65
CA MET A 122 6.49 10.74 4.08
C MET A 122 7.28 9.75 3.23
N SER A 123 6.70 8.57 2.95
CA SER A 123 7.33 7.56 2.11
C SER A 123 7.62 8.07 0.70
N ILE A 124 6.68 8.81 0.09
CA ILE A 124 6.87 9.41 -1.23
C ILE A 124 7.95 10.49 -1.18
N LEU A 125 7.92 11.37 -0.19
CA LEU A 125 8.93 12.43 -0.03
C LEU A 125 10.34 11.87 0.16
N ASP A 126 10.48 10.79 0.93
CA ASP A 126 11.76 10.12 1.14
C ASP A 126 12.28 9.46 -0.14
N ALA A 127 11.38 8.88 -0.95
CA ALA A 127 11.74 8.27 -2.23
C ALA A 127 12.24 9.30 -3.26
N VAL A 128 11.67 10.51 -3.28
CA VAL A 128 12.08 11.59 -4.19
C VAL A 128 13.22 12.45 -3.64
N ASN A 129 13.52 12.35 -2.35
CA ASN A 129 14.61 13.08 -1.69
C ASN A 129 15.47 12.15 -0.81
N PRO A 130 16.34 11.31 -1.42
CA PRO A 130 17.15 10.33 -0.69
C PRO A 130 18.05 10.92 0.40
N ARG A 131 18.39 12.22 0.33
CA ARG A 131 19.22 12.90 1.34
C ARG A 131 18.56 12.99 2.72
N ARG A 132 17.23 12.89 2.80
CA ARG A 132 16.50 12.83 4.07
C ARG A 132 16.77 11.55 4.86
N LEU A 133 17.04 10.44 4.17
CA LEU A 133 17.28 9.13 4.79
C LEU A 133 18.69 9.03 5.40
N THR A 134 19.65 9.79 4.91
CA THR A 134 21.07 9.69 5.34
C THR A 134 21.44 10.61 6.49
N GLY A 135 20.52 11.46 6.97
CA GLY A 135 20.79 12.40 8.06
C GLY A 135 21.94 13.39 7.76
N ALA A 136 22.32 13.57 6.51
CA ALA A 136 23.37 14.49 6.12
C ALA A 136 22.93 15.93 6.42
N PRO A 137 23.78 16.74 7.13
CA PRO A 137 23.45 18.12 7.43
C PRO A 137 23.29 18.92 6.13
N ASN A 138 22.24 19.73 6.06
CA ASN A 138 22.10 20.77 5.04
C ASN A 138 23.31 21.72 5.19
N THR A 139 24.24 21.64 4.27
CA THR A 139 25.22 22.72 4.10
C THR A 139 24.54 23.86 3.36
N PRO A 140 24.33 25.02 4.00
CA PRO A 140 23.85 26.19 3.28
C PRO A 140 24.96 26.67 2.32
N HIS A 141 24.58 26.84 1.08
CA HIS A 141 25.37 27.61 0.10
C HIS A 141 24.92 29.06 0.11
#